data_64dec4ad34eee24ca2cec83814984074
#
_entry.id   64dec4ad34eee24ca2cec83814984074
#
_cell.length_a   1.000
_cell.length_b   1.000
_cell.length_c   1.000
_cell.angle_alpha   90.00
_cell.angle_beta   90.00
_cell.angle_gamma   90.00
#
_symmetry.space_group_name_H-M   'P 1'
#
loop_
_entity.id
_entity.type
_entity.pdbx_description
1 polymer ?
#
loop_
_entity_poly.entity_id
_entity_poly.type
_entity_poly.pdbx_seq_one_letter_code
_entity_poly.pdbx_strand_id
1 'polypeptide(L)'
;MAALPTRRFGRTELEIPLLSLGGMRFQQSWTDLPAGEITAESQVNLEATLQRAVDRGLHHVETARHYGSSERQLGWALPRCLDDHRLLQSKVPPRANPADFEAELELTFERLNCQRLDLLAIHGINLPEHLEQTLRPSGCMDVVRRWQADGRIGHVGFSTHGPTDLITASCNSGAFDYVNLHWYYIRQDNSPALDAARDQDMGVFIISPTDKGGHLHTPSQRLLELCDPLHPIVFNDLFCLRDPRVHTISVGASCPGDLDLHLEAVSRLDEAADLIAPVSRGFSRQLSMP
;
A
#
# COMPACT_ATOMS: atom_id res chain seq x y z
N MET A 1 13.23 -0.54 21.42
CA MET A 1 12.36 -1.63 20.88
C MET A 1 13.08 -2.25 19.70
N ALA A 2 12.85 -3.53 19.36
CA ALA A 2 13.43 -4.12 18.16
C ALA A 2 12.88 -3.40 16.91
N ALA A 3 13.72 -3.23 15.88
CA ALA A 3 13.29 -2.70 14.61
C ALA A 3 12.23 -3.61 13.98
N LEU A 4 11.29 -3.04 13.22
CA LEU A 4 10.31 -3.82 12.48
C LEU A 4 11.04 -4.70 11.45
N PRO A 5 10.70 -6.01 11.33
CA PRO A 5 11.32 -6.86 10.31
C PRO A 5 11.09 -6.32 8.90
N THR A 6 12.07 -6.52 8.02
CA THR A 6 12.04 -6.14 6.61
C THR A 6 12.06 -7.36 5.70
N ARG A 7 11.70 -7.15 4.43
CA ARG A 7 11.87 -8.12 3.34
C ARG A 7 12.47 -7.42 2.12
N ARG A 8 13.31 -8.14 1.37
CA ARG A 8 13.77 -7.69 0.05
C ARG A 8 12.55 -7.55 -0.88
N PHE A 9 12.32 -6.36 -1.40
CA PHE A 9 11.14 -6.02 -2.20
C PHE A 9 11.31 -6.38 -3.67
N GLY A 10 11.42 -7.67 -3.96
CA GLY A 10 11.66 -8.18 -5.30
C GLY A 10 12.90 -7.56 -5.94
N ARG A 11 12.94 -7.47 -7.26
CA ARG A 11 14.07 -6.91 -8.03
C ARG A 11 14.41 -5.44 -7.76
N THR A 12 13.64 -4.73 -6.92
CA THR A 12 14.02 -3.38 -6.49
C THR A 12 15.22 -3.38 -5.56
N GLU A 13 15.54 -4.51 -4.93
CA GLU A 13 16.56 -4.67 -3.89
C GLU A 13 16.34 -3.80 -2.63
N LEU A 14 15.22 -3.11 -2.53
CA LEU A 14 14.88 -2.32 -1.35
C LEU A 14 14.50 -3.24 -0.19
N GLU A 15 14.99 -2.92 1.00
CA GLU A 15 14.53 -3.51 2.24
C GLU A 15 13.26 -2.80 2.70
N ILE A 16 12.09 -3.43 2.51
CA ILE A 16 10.80 -2.83 2.87
C ILE A 16 10.30 -3.41 4.20
N PRO A 17 9.77 -2.58 5.13
CA PRO A 17 9.20 -3.09 6.38
C PRO A 17 7.93 -3.92 6.08
N LEU A 18 7.63 -4.90 6.95
CA LEU A 18 6.42 -5.73 6.81
C LEU A 18 5.13 -4.91 6.83
N LEU A 19 5.16 -3.75 7.48
CA LEU A 19 4.07 -2.78 7.52
C LEU A 19 4.49 -1.47 6.86
N SER A 20 3.65 -0.97 5.98
CA SER A 20 3.80 0.33 5.32
C SER A 20 2.69 1.27 5.77
N LEU A 21 3.00 2.54 6.04
CA LEU A 21 2.00 3.52 6.42
C LEU A 21 1.24 4.04 5.21
N GLY A 22 -0.07 3.74 5.14
CA GLY A 22 -0.95 4.16 4.06
C GLY A 22 -1.63 5.51 4.32
N GLY A 23 -1.47 6.45 3.39
CA GLY A 23 -1.94 7.82 3.50
C GLY A 23 -3.43 8.05 3.16
N MET A 24 -4.20 7.01 2.87
CA MET A 24 -5.57 7.19 2.41
C MET A 24 -6.53 7.60 3.54
N ARG A 25 -6.29 7.21 4.80
CA ARG A 25 -7.26 7.39 5.89
C ARG A 25 -7.07 8.64 6.74
N PHE A 26 -5.94 9.32 6.64
CA PHE A 26 -5.70 10.53 7.44
C PHE A 26 -5.82 11.84 6.64
N GLN A 27 -6.17 11.78 5.34
CA GLN A 27 -6.52 13.00 4.60
C GLN A 27 -7.84 13.60 5.15
N GLN A 28 -7.91 14.91 5.17
CA GLN A 28 -9.10 15.62 5.66
C GLN A 28 -10.29 15.50 4.68
N SER A 29 -10.02 15.38 3.38
CA SER A 29 -11.01 15.39 2.30
C SER A 29 -10.50 14.61 1.10
N TRP A 30 -11.42 13.99 0.35
CA TRP A 30 -11.13 13.41 -0.95
C TRP A 30 -10.87 14.45 -2.05
N THR A 31 -11.21 15.72 -1.79
CA THR A 31 -10.85 16.84 -2.66
C THR A 31 -9.45 17.33 -2.31
N ASP A 32 -8.64 17.69 -3.32
CA ASP A 32 -7.34 18.34 -3.11
C ASP A 32 -7.59 19.78 -2.63
N LEU A 33 -7.71 19.95 -1.33
CA LEU A 33 -8.04 21.23 -0.71
C LEU A 33 -6.88 22.23 -0.84
N PRO A 34 -7.20 23.53 -1.00
CA PRO A 34 -6.22 24.59 -0.80
C PRO A 34 -5.58 24.50 0.59
N ALA A 35 -4.32 24.94 0.69
CA ALA A 35 -3.57 24.87 1.95
C ALA A 35 -4.30 25.52 3.15
N GLY A 36 -4.98 26.65 2.92
CA GLY A 36 -5.71 27.38 3.97
C GLY A 36 -7.01 26.71 4.44
N GLU A 37 -7.48 25.67 3.77
CA GLU A 37 -8.69 24.92 4.15
C GLU A 37 -8.37 23.63 4.93
N ILE A 38 -7.09 23.27 5.03
CA ILE A 38 -6.65 22.13 5.84
C ILE A 38 -6.58 22.57 7.31
N THR A 39 -7.33 21.90 8.17
CA THR A 39 -7.39 22.27 9.60
C THR A 39 -6.11 21.87 10.34
N ALA A 40 -5.76 22.66 11.35
CA ALA A 40 -4.61 22.34 12.22
C ALA A 40 -4.82 21.00 12.95
N GLU A 41 -6.04 20.66 13.33
CA GLU A 41 -6.37 19.39 13.99
C GLU A 41 -6.05 18.19 13.08
N SER A 42 -6.48 18.25 11.80
CA SER A 42 -6.18 17.20 10.82
C SER A 42 -4.67 17.03 10.62
N GLN A 43 -3.93 18.14 10.53
CA GLN A 43 -2.48 18.11 10.37
C GLN A 43 -1.77 17.53 11.59
N VAL A 44 -2.16 17.95 12.80
CA VAL A 44 -1.61 17.43 14.07
C VAL A 44 -1.85 15.92 14.21
N ASN A 45 -3.05 15.44 13.88
CA ASN A 45 -3.35 14.01 13.92
C ASN A 45 -2.49 13.21 12.92
N LEU A 46 -2.33 13.72 11.70
CA LEU A 46 -1.44 13.10 10.70
C LEU A 46 0.00 13.04 11.22
N GLU A 47 0.54 14.14 11.73
CA GLU A 47 1.91 14.19 12.25
C GLU A 47 2.12 13.24 13.44
N ALA A 48 1.16 13.16 14.36
CA ALA A 48 1.22 12.21 15.47
C ALA A 48 1.17 10.75 15.00
N THR A 49 0.36 10.45 13.97
CA THR A 49 0.27 9.12 13.39
C THR A 49 1.55 8.75 12.65
N LEU A 50 2.10 9.65 11.87
CA LEU A 50 3.36 9.48 11.16
C LEU A 50 4.53 9.28 12.15
N GLN A 51 4.63 10.11 13.20
CA GLN A 51 5.67 10.00 14.22
C GLN A 51 5.60 8.64 14.92
N ARG A 52 4.39 8.20 15.31
CA ARG A 52 4.23 6.87 15.92
C ARG A 52 4.64 5.75 14.98
N ALA A 53 4.33 5.83 13.69
CA ALA A 53 4.75 4.85 12.69
C ALA A 53 6.28 4.77 12.61
N VAL A 54 6.95 5.92 12.53
CA VAL A 54 8.42 6.03 12.49
C VAL A 54 9.05 5.45 13.76
N ASP A 55 8.54 5.82 14.93
CA ASP A 55 9.03 5.31 16.22
C ASP A 55 8.92 3.79 16.34
N ARG A 56 8.07 3.17 15.53
CA ARG A 56 7.85 1.72 15.43
C ARG A 56 8.57 1.07 14.25
N GLY A 57 9.32 1.82 13.45
CA GLY A 57 10.13 1.31 12.34
C GLY A 57 9.36 1.18 11.01
N LEU A 58 8.17 1.78 10.88
CA LEU A 58 7.47 1.88 9.60
C LEU A 58 8.10 3.02 8.78
N HIS A 59 9.23 2.74 8.14
CA HIS A 59 9.95 3.73 7.34
C HIS A 59 9.50 3.80 5.87
N HIS A 60 8.48 3.04 5.47
CA HIS A 60 7.81 3.18 4.17
C HIS A 60 6.47 3.90 4.33
N VAL A 61 6.32 5.02 3.63
CA VAL A 61 5.09 5.85 3.60
C VAL A 61 4.57 5.87 2.18
N GLU A 62 3.29 5.49 2.00
CA GLU A 62 2.63 5.49 0.71
C GLU A 62 1.43 6.43 0.67
N THR A 63 1.26 7.14 -0.44
CA THR A 63 0.11 7.98 -0.72
C THR A 63 -0.31 7.88 -2.19
N ALA A 64 -1.14 8.78 -2.67
CA ALA A 64 -1.51 8.88 -4.08
C ALA A 64 -2.03 10.29 -4.43
N ARG A 65 -1.86 10.69 -5.69
CA ARG A 65 -2.39 11.95 -6.24
C ARG A 65 -3.89 12.12 -5.96
N HIS A 66 -4.65 11.03 -6.01
CA HIS A 66 -6.10 11.04 -5.80
C HIS A 66 -6.54 10.75 -4.35
N TYR A 67 -5.65 10.89 -3.36
CA TYR A 67 -6.02 10.82 -1.95
C TYR A 67 -6.25 12.21 -1.34
N GLY A 68 -6.94 13.08 -2.08
CA GLY A 68 -7.32 14.42 -1.63
C GLY A 68 -6.14 15.24 -1.12
N SER A 69 -6.21 15.66 0.13
CA SER A 69 -5.18 16.48 0.80
C SER A 69 -3.93 15.72 1.24
N SER A 70 -3.89 14.38 1.11
CA SER A 70 -2.86 13.53 1.71
C SER A 70 -1.43 13.89 1.29
N GLU A 71 -1.15 14.06 -0.03
CA GLU A 71 0.19 14.43 -0.49
C GLU A 71 0.66 15.76 0.11
N ARG A 72 -0.21 16.77 0.16
CA ARG A 72 0.12 18.08 0.73
C ARG A 72 0.41 18.01 2.22
N GLN A 73 -0.44 17.32 2.97
CA GLN A 73 -0.27 17.16 4.41
C GLN A 73 1.00 16.37 4.76
N LEU A 74 1.28 15.30 4.00
CA LEU A 74 2.55 14.58 4.11
C LEU A 74 3.74 15.46 3.76
N GLY A 75 3.67 16.25 2.68
CA GLY A 75 4.74 17.17 2.30
C GLY A 75 5.12 18.17 3.38
N TRP A 76 4.17 18.55 4.26
CA TRP A 76 4.45 19.38 5.43
C TRP A 76 5.05 18.60 6.59
N ALA A 77 4.66 17.33 6.77
CA ALA A 77 5.07 16.49 7.90
C ALA A 77 6.43 15.80 7.67
N LEU A 78 6.67 15.28 6.46
CA LEU A 78 7.83 14.46 6.15
C LEU A 78 9.19 15.08 6.53
N PRO A 79 9.47 16.37 6.25
CA PRO A 79 10.75 16.99 6.61
C PRO A 79 11.01 17.05 8.12
N ARG A 80 9.96 16.92 8.93
CA ARG A 80 10.04 17.02 10.40
C ARG A 80 10.04 15.67 11.09
N CYS A 81 9.42 14.66 10.49
CA CYS A 81 9.13 13.38 11.13
C CYS A 81 10.00 12.24 10.63
N LEU A 82 10.62 12.37 9.45
CA LEU A 82 11.36 11.28 8.82
C LEU A 82 12.80 11.68 8.52
N ASP A 83 13.70 10.71 8.67
CA ASP A 83 15.10 10.80 8.28
C ASP A 83 15.32 10.43 6.80
N ASP A 84 16.58 10.39 6.37
CA ASP A 84 16.99 10.09 4.99
C ASP A 84 16.82 8.60 4.62
N HIS A 85 16.50 7.72 5.58
CA HIS A 85 16.31 6.28 5.35
C HIS A 85 14.88 5.90 4.99
N ARG A 86 13.97 6.87 4.88
CA ARG A 86 12.58 6.62 4.49
C ARG A 86 12.46 6.16 3.05
N LEU A 87 11.46 5.31 2.82
CA LEU A 87 10.96 4.99 1.48
C LEU A 87 9.66 5.77 1.25
N LEU A 88 9.62 6.57 0.20
CA LEU A 88 8.45 7.37 -0.17
C LEU A 88 7.83 6.84 -1.46
N GLN A 89 6.52 6.52 -1.38
CA GLN A 89 5.72 6.08 -2.51
C GLN A 89 4.55 7.02 -2.76
N SER A 90 4.32 7.37 -4.04
CA SER A 90 3.04 7.92 -4.48
C SER A 90 2.52 7.19 -5.72
N LYS A 91 1.30 7.53 -6.14
CA LYS A 91 0.62 6.90 -7.27
C LYS A 91 -0.05 7.97 -8.13
N VAL A 92 0.16 7.88 -9.44
CA VAL A 92 -0.45 8.77 -10.43
C VAL A 92 -1.22 7.92 -11.46
N PRO A 93 -2.49 8.24 -11.77
CA PRO A 93 -3.28 7.45 -12.72
C PRO A 93 -2.74 7.59 -14.15
N PRO A 94 -2.86 6.54 -14.98
CA PRO A 94 -2.52 6.65 -16.39
C PRO A 94 -3.45 7.64 -17.08
N ARG A 95 -2.95 8.30 -18.13
CA ARG A 95 -3.68 9.25 -18.94
C ARG A 95 -3.54 8.91 -20.41
N ALA A 96 -4.59 9.18 -21.18
CA ALA A 96 -4.54 9.04 -22.63
C ALA A 96 -3.50 9.99 -23.26
N ASN A 97 -3.38 11.21 -22.73
CA ASN A 97 -2.31 12.15 -23.09
C ASN A 97 -1.18 12.08 -22.05
N PRO A 98 0.03 11.64 -22.39
CA PRO A 98 1.16 11.57 -21.47
C PRO A 98 1.58 12.91 -20.86
N ALA A 99 1.30 14.02 -21.52
CA ALA A 99 1.58 15.35 -20.95
C ALA A 99 0.69 15.65 -19.72
N ASP A 100 -0.56 15.16 -19.72
CA ASP A 100 -1.45 15.30 -18.57
C ASP A 100 -0.97 14.42 -17.41
N PHE A 101 -0.44 13.21 -17.72
CA PHE A 101 0.19 12.36 -16.71
C PHE A 101 1.43 13.03 -16.10
N GLU A 102 2.29 13.63 -16.94
CA GLU A 102 3.48 14.34 -16.49
C GLU A 102 3.14 15.55 -15.60
N ALA A 103 2.12 16.31 -15.98
CA ALA A 103 1.66 17.45 -15.17
C ALA A 103 1.13 17.00 -13.78
N GLU A 104 0.40 15.88 -13.71
CA GLU A 104 0.00 15.31 -12.40
C GLU A 104 1.17 14.79 -11.60
N LEU A 105 2.19 14.24 -12.24
CA LEU A 105 3.41 13.80 -11.60
C LEU A 105 4.19 14.97 -11.02
N GLU A 106 4.34 16.07 -11.76
CA GLU A 106 4.95 17.32 -11.27
C GLU A 106 4.20 17.85 -10.04
N LEU A 107 2.86 17.86 -10.09
CA LEU A 107 2.03 18.29 -8.98
C LEU A 107 2.20 17.38 -7.75
N THR A 108 2.39 16.07 -7.93
CA THR A 108 2.71 15.13 -6.86
C THR A 108 4.01 15.53 -6.15
N PHE A 109 5.07 15.83 -6.90
CA PHE A 109 6.34 16.28 -6.33
C PHE A 109 6.23 17.62 -5.61
N GLU A 110 5.47 18.56 -6.16
CA GLU A 110 5.16 19.85 -5.51
C GLU A 110 4.45 19.63 -4.18
N ARG A 111 3.37 18.80 -4.18
CA ARG A 111 2.57 18.55 -2.98
C ARG A 111 3.35 17.83 -1.88
N LEU A 112 4.11 16.81 -2.24
CA LEU A 112 4.96 16.07 -1.32
C LEU A 112 6.21 16.83 -0.89
N ASN A 113 6.50 17.97 -1.54
CA ASN A 113 7.72 18.76 -1.30
C ASN A 113 8.96 17.87 -1.31
N CYS A 114 9.11 17.00 -2.31
CA CYS A 114 10.18 16.03 -2.42
C CYS A 114 10.93 16.19 -3.74
N GLN A 115 12.22 15.77 -3.76
CA GLN A 115 13.05 15.76 -4.95
C GLN A 115 13.08 14.40 -5.62
N ARG A 116 12.65 13.35 -4.89
CA ARG A 116 12.67 11.96 -5.33
C ARG A 116 11.54 11.16 -4.72
N LEU A 117 10.95 10.28 -5.52
CA LEU A 117 10.13 9.15 -5.08
C LEU A 117 10.94 7.87 -5.22
N ASP A 118 11.03 7.07 -4.16
CA ASP A 118 11.67 5.75 -4.23
C ASP A 118 10.80 4.79 -5.05
N LEU A 119 9.49 4.90 -4.90
CA LEU A 119 8.50 4.07 -5.54
C LEU A 119 7.40 4.94 -6.17
N LEU A 120 7.17 4.80 -7.48
CA LEU A 120 6.02 5.36 -8.18
C LEU A 120 5.12 4.23 -8.68
N ALA A 121 3.82 4.24 -8.34
CA ALA A 121 2.86 3.33 -8.96
C ALA A 121 2.01 4.03 -10.02
N ILE A 122 1.82 3.38 -11.16
CA ILE A 122 0.72 3.74 -12.07
C ILE A 122 -0.58 3.37 -11.38
N HIS A 123 -1.40 4.38 -11.08
CA HIS A 123 -2.54 4.25 -10.17
C HIS A 123 -3.78 3.68 -10.87
N GLY A 124 -4.17 2.48 -10.50
CA GLY A 124 -5.45 1.92 -10.94
C GLY A 124 -5.44 1.36 -12.36
N ILE A 125 -4.49 0.48 -12.70
CA ILE A 125 -4.59 -0.34 -13.91
C ILE A 125 -5.75 -1.33 -13.72
N ASN A 126 -6.98 -0.86 -13.96
CA ASN A 126 -8.22 -1.61 -13.70
C ASN A 126 -8.91 -2.08 -14.99
N LEU A 127 -8.52 -1.55 -16.13
CA LEU A 127 -9.02 -1.86 -17.46
C LEU A 127 -7.85 -2.09 -18.43
N PRO A 128 -8.01 -2.92 -19.46
CA PRO A 128 -6.98 -3.12 -20.49
C PRO A 128 -6.49 -1.82 -21.13
N GLU A 129 -7.38 -0.85 -21.29
CA GLU A 129 -7.05 0.48 -21.81
C GLU A 129 -6.03 1.22 -20.92
N HIS A 130 -6.11 1.08 -19.59
CA HIS A 130 -5.15 1.70 -18.68
C HIS A 130 -3.74 1.12 -18.86
N LEU A 131 -3.65 -0.20 -19.08
CA LEU A 131 -2.38 -0.86 -19.37
C LEU A 131 -1.83 -0.40 -20.73
N GLU A 132 -2.69 -0.31 -21.74
CA GLU A 132 -2.34 0.18 -23.08
C GLU A 132 -1.84 1.62 -23.04
N GLN A 133 -2.56 2.55 -22.40
CA GLN A 133 -2.15 3.95 -22.22
C GLN A 133 -0.80 4.06 -21.51
N THR A 134 -0.51 3.12 -20.61
CA THR A 134 0.76 3.09 -19.88
C THR A 134 1.90 2.61 -20.77
N LEU A 135 1.73 1.49 -21.49
CA LEU A 135 2.83 0.77 -22.13
C LEU A 135 3.00 1.06 -23.64
N ARG A 136 2.04 1.68 -24.29
CA ARG A 136 2.19 2.05 -25.71
C ARG A 136 3.38 2.98 -25.94
N PRO A 137 3.98 2.98 -27.15
CA PRO A 137 4.99 3.96 -27.52
C PRO A 137 4.53 5.40 -27.26
N SER A 138 5.40 6.21 -26.69
CA SER A 138 5.10 7.57 -26.21
C SER A 138 3.97 7.63 -25.18
N GLY A 139 3.76 6.55 -24.41
CA GLY A 139 2.78 6.48 -23.33
C GLY A 139 3.32 6.99 -21.97
N CYS A 140 2.57 6.73 -20.89
CA CYS A 140 2.96 7.19 -19.55
C CYS A 140 4.29 6.58 -19.09
N MET A 141 4.59 5.33 -19.49
CA MET A 141 5.85 4.69 -19.11
C MET A 141 7.08 5.41 -19.66
N ASP A 142 7.01 6.00 -20.85
CA ASP A 142 8.14 6.76 -21.41
C ASP A 142 8.41 8.03 -20.60
N VAL A 143 7.37 8.67 -20.05
CA VAL A 143 7.54 9.75 -19.08
C VAL A 143 8.26 9.25 -17.84
N VAL A 144 7.79 8.14 -17.25
CA VAL A 144 8.42 7.54 -16.06
C VAL A 144 9.89 7.22 -16.31
N ARG A 145 10.23 6.62 -17.46
CA ARG A 145 11.62 6.26 -17.79
C ARG A 145 12.53 7.47 -17.90
N ARG A 146 12.05 8.60 -18.45
CA ARG A 146 12.81 9.86 -18.42
C ARG A 146 13.09 10.31 -16.99
N TRP A 147 12.07 10.30 -16.14
CA TRP A 147 12.20 10.72 -14.74
C TRP A 147 13.07 9.76 -13.91
N GLN A 148 13.12 8.47 -14.26
CA GLN A 148 14.07 7.52 -13.70
C GLN A 148 15.51 7.85 -14.12
N ALA A 149 15.71 8.16 -15.41
CA ALA A 149 17.03 8.56 -15.92
C ALA A 149 17.55 9.85 -15.25
N ASP A 150 16.64 10.77 -14.88
CA ASP A 150 16.94 12.00 -14.15
C ASP A 150 17.14 11.75 -12.63
N GLY A 151 16.96 10.50 -12.15
CA GLY A 151 17.11 10.14 -10.72
C GLY A 151 15.96 10.57 -9.83
N ARG A 152 14.86 11.11 -10.39
CA ARG A 152 13.69 11.58 -9.64
C ARG A 152 12.76 10.44 -9.19
N ILE A 153 12.73 9.33 -9.92
CA ILE A 153 11.97 8.12 -9.59
C ILE A 153 12.95 6.95 -9.46
N GLY A 154 12.86 6.19 -8.37
CA GLY A 154 13.63 4.97 -8.18
C GLY A 154 13.06 3.82 -9.00
N HIS A 155 11.94 3.27 -8.57
CA HIS A 155 11.30 2.11 -9.16
C HIS A 155 9.85 2.40 -9.54
N VAL A 156 9.35 1.69 -10.56
CA VAL A 156 7.98 1.84 -11.04
C VAL A 156 7.17 0.55 -10.84
N GLY A 157 6.01 0.68 -10.24
CA GLY A 157 5.03 -0.39 -10.12
C GLY A 157 3.66 0.03 -10.62
N PHE A 158 2.65 -0.74 -10.26
CA PHE A 158 1.25 -0.37 -10.50
C PHE A 158 0.36 -0.76 -9.33
N SER A 159 -0.76 -0.06 -9.18
CA SER A 159 -1.83 -0.45 -8.28
C SER A 159 -3.08 -0.83 -9.05
N THR A 160 -3.90 -1.72 -8.50
CA THR A 160 -5.04 -2.25 -9.24
C THR A 160 -6.19 -2.72 -8.35
N HIS A 161 -7.40 -2.58 -8.89
CA HIS A 161 -8.64 -3.23 -8.44
C HIS A 161 -9.28 -4.03 -9.61
N GLY A 162 -8.51 -4.23 -10.68
CA GLY A 162 -8.96 -4.92 -11.89
C GLY A 162 -9.09 -6.43 -11.70
N PRO A 163 -9.54 -7.14 -12.73
CA PRO A 163 -9.66 -8.59 -12.71
C PRO A 163 -8.27 -9.26 -12.71
N THR A 164 -8.23 -10.48 -12.16
CA THR A 164 -6.97 -11.23 -11.93
C THR A 164 -6.17 -11.48 -13.21
N ASP A 165 -6.84 -11.72 -14.35
CA ASP A 165 -6.18 -11.91 -15.65
C ASP A 165 -5.45 -10.66 -16.13
N LEU A 166 -6.05 -9.47 -15.97
CA LEU A 166 -5.39 -8.20 -16.27
C LEU A 166 -4.19 -7.94 -15.33
N ILE A 167 -4.33 -8.27 -14.04
CA ILE A 167 -3.23 -8.13 -13.08
C ILE A 167 -2.08 -9.04 -13.48
N THR A 168 -2.38 -10.30 -13.78
CA THR A 168 -1.40 -11.31 -14.24
C THR A 168 -0.70 -10.86 -15.52
N ALA A 169 -1.45 -10.35 -16.50
CA ALA A 169 -0.90 -9.81 -17.74
C ALA A 169 0.01 -8.61 -17.48
N SER A 170 -0.37 -7.72 -16.56
CA SER A 170 0.45 -6.57 -16.17
C SER A 170 1.76 -7.00 -15.50
N CYS A 171 1.73 -8.00 -14.61
CA CYS A 171 2.93 -8.57 -14.00
C CYS A 171 3.86 -9.18 -15.08
N ASN A 172 3.30 -9.94 -16.01
CA ASN A 172 4.06 -10.62 -17.07
C ASN A 172 4.55 -9.68 -18.18
N SER A 173 4.14 -8.42 -18.20
CA SER A 173 4.63 -7.44 -19.18
C SER A 173 6.12 -7.12 -19.06
N GLY A 174 6.73 -7.41 -17.91
CA GLY A 174 8.11 -7.07 -17.59
C GLY A 174 8.38 -5.57 -17.37
N ALA A 175 7.35 -4.73 -17.44
CA ALA A 175 7.48 -3.27 -17.37
C ALA A 175 7.55 -2.72 -15.95
N PHE A 176 7.10 -3.49 -14.94
CA PHE A 176 6.92 -3.03 -13.57
C PHE A 176 7.81 -3.78 -12.59
N ASP A 177 8.28 -3.11 -11.56
CA ASP A 177 9.15 -3.64 -10.52
C ASP A 177 8.35 -4.17 -9.32
N TYR A 178 7.11 -3.70 -9.11
CA TYR A 178 6.25 -4.12 -8.02
C TYR A 178 4.76 -3.92 -8.34
N VAL A 179 3.89 -4.54 -7.53
CA VAL A 179 2.44 -4.45 -7.64
C VAL A 179 1.78 -4.18 -6.30
N ASN A 180 0.80 -3.27 -6.29
CA ASN A 180 -0.10 -3.02 -5.16
C ASN A 180 -1.47 -3.61 -5.51
N LEU A 181 -1.88 -4.69 -4.82
CA LEU A 181 -3.13 -5.41 -5.11
C LEU A 181 -3.85 -5.87 -3.84
N HIS A 182 -5.10 -6.29 -4.01
CA HIS A 182 -5.88 -6.91 -2.95
C HIS A 182 -5.61 -8.41 -2.88
N TRP A 183 -5.18 -8.88 -1.74
CA TRP A 183 -5.15 -10.30 -1.40
C TRP A 183 -5.11 -10.46 0.12
N TYR A 184 -6.14 -11.10 0.68
CA TYR A 184 -6.28 -11.33 2.11
C TYR A 184 -7.28 -12.46 2.35
N TYR A 185 -7.50 -12.86 3.61
CA TYR A 185 -8.18 -14.11 3.95
C TYR A 185 -9.52 -14.30 3.21
N ILE A 186 -10.38 -13.28 3.17
CA ILE A 186 -11.69 -13.35 2.51
C ILE A 186 -11.65 -13.08 1.00
N ARG A 187 -10.49 -12.75 0.45
CA ARG A 187 -10.30 -12.38 -0.96
C ARG A 187 -8.98 -12.93 -1.49
N GLN A 188 -9.02 -14.13 -2.02
CA GLN A 188 -7.84 -14.86 -2.47
C GLN A 188 -7.81 -15.09 -4.00
N ASP A 189 -8.76 -14.54 -4.72
CA ASP A 189 -8.89 -14.61 -6.19
C ASP A 189 -7.64 -14.14 -6.95
N ASN A 190 -6.86 -13.24 -6.37
CA ASN A 190 -5.60 -12.74 -6.95
C ASN A 190 -4.37 -13.63 -6.66
N SER A 191 -4.53 -14.85 -6.14
CA SER A 191 -3.39 -15.77 -5.94
C SER A 191 -2.58 -16.03 -7.23
N PRO A 192 -3.19 -16.20 -8.42
CA PRO A 192 -2.43 -16.33 -9.67
C PRO A 192 -1.57 -15.09 -10.01
N ALA A 193 -2.04 -13.89 -9.63
CA ALA A 193 -1.27 -12.67 -9.83
C ALA A 193 -0.06 -12.57 -8.87
N LEU A 194 -0.19 -13.09 -7.63
CA LEU A 194 0.94 -13.23 -6.70
C LEU A 194 2.01 -14.19 -7.27
N ASP A 195 1.58 -15.29 -7.88
CA ASP A 195 2.49 -16.24 -8.52
C ASP A 195 3.22 -15.58 -9.71
N ALA A 196 2.50 -14.86 -10.57
CA ALA A 196 3.10 -14.14 -11.68
C ALA A 196 4.09 -13.06 -11.19
N ALA A 197 3.76 -12.33 -10.14
CA ALA A 197 4.66 -11.34 -9.54
C ALA A 197 5.94 -12.00 -8.99
N ARG A 198 5.82 -13.13 -8.27
CA ARG A 198 6.96 -13.92 -7.78
C ARG A 198 7.85 -14.39 -8.93
N ASP A 199 7.25 -14.96 -10.00
CA ASP A 199 7.99 -15.51 -11.14
C ASP A 199 8.74 -14.41 -11.92
N GLN A 200 8.32 -13.16 -11.77
CA GLN A 200 8.98 -11.96 -12.32
C GLN A 200 9.88 -11.25 -11.30
N ASP A 201 10.11 -11.82 -10.11
CA ASP A 201 10.83 -11.19 -8.99
C ASP A 201 10.32 -9.77 -8.67
N MET A 202 9.01 -9.56 -8.71
CA MET A 202 8.38 -8.27 -8.39
C MET A 202 8.11 -8.15 -6.90
N GLY A 203 8.20 -6.93 -6.38
CA GLY A 203 7.67 -6.60 -5.06
C GLY A 203 6.15 -6.75 -5.00
N VAL A 204 5.61 -7.36 -3.94
CA VAL A 204 4.16 -7.49 -3.71
C VAL A 204 3.77 -6.70 -2.47
N PHE A 205 2.89 -5.75 -2.66
CA PHE A 205 2.35 -4.86 -1.62
C PHE A 205 0.84 -5.04 -1.53
N ILE A 206 0.35 -5.60 -0.41
CA ILE A 206 -1.09 -5.80 -0.20
C ILE A 206 -1.71 -4.49 0.27
N ILE A 207 -2.73 -4.02 -0.44
CA ILE A 207 -3.48 -2.80 -0.11
C ILE A 207 -4.82 -3.13 0.53
N SER A 208 -5.29 -2.23 1.40
CA SER A 208 -6.58 -2.33 2.13
C SER A 208 -6.78 -3.66 2.89
N PRO A 209 -5.81 -4.15 3.66
CA PRO A 209 -5.96 -5.41 4.40
C PRO A 209 -7.06 -5.32 5.47
N THR A 210 -7.39 -4.12 5.98
CA THR A 210 -8.48 -3.89 6.93
C THR A 210 -9.86 -3.73 6.29
N ASP A 211 -9.99 -4.16 5.02
CA ASP A 211 -11.11 -3.93 4.13
C ASP A 211 -11.32 -2.43 3.80
N LYS A 212 -12.06 -2.16 2.71
CA LYS A 212 -12.28 -0.78 2.23
C LYS A 212 -12.89 0.10 3.32
N GLY A 213 -12.25 1.25 3.59
CA GLY A 213 -12.68 2.17 4.65
C GLY A 213 -12.33 1.73 6.07
N GLY A 214 -11.58 0.63 6.25
CA GLY A 214 -11.14 0.15 7.55
C GLY A 214 -12.25 -0.56 8.33
N HIS A 215 -13.12 -1.31 7.66
CA HIS A 215 -14.24 -2.03 8.29
C HIS A 215 -13.81 -2.97 9.41
N LEU A 216 -12.61 -3.56 9.35
CA LEU A 216 -12.10 -4.43 10.40
C LEU A 216 -11.71 -3.70 11.69
N HIS A 217 -11.66 -2.36 11.71
CA HIS A 217 -11.52 -1.60 12.96
C HIS A 217 -12.79 -1.58 13.79
N THR A 218 -13.95 -1.84 13.18
CA THR A 218 -15.26 -1.97 13.84
C THR A 218 -15.93 -3.28 13.47
N PRO A 219 -15.33 -4.43 13.82
CA PRO A 219 -15.83 -5.75 13.41
C PRO A 219 -17.17 -6.06 14.10
N SER A 220 -17.99 -6.88 13.44
CA SER A 220 -19.20 -7.39 14.09
C SER A 220 -18.83 -8.35 15.23
N GLN A 221 -19.73 -8.49 16.24
CA GLN A 221 -19.54 -9.46 17.31
C GLN A 221 -19.31 -10.89 16.77
N ARG A 222 -20.03 -11.25 15.72
CA ARG A 222 -19.87 -12.56 15.05
C ARG A 222 -18.48 -12.74 14.48
N LEU A 223 -17.88 -11.71 13.88
CA LEU A 223 -16.52 -11.81 13.34
C LEU A 223 -15.47 -11.92 14.46
N LEU A 224 -15.67 -11.20 15.58
CA LEU A 224 -14.82 -11.34 16.77
C LEU A 224 -14.84 -12.78 17.30
N GLU A 225 -16.03 -13.38 17.45
CA GLU A 225 -16.18 -14.76 17.90
C GLU A 225 -15.52 -15.78 16.95
N LEU A 226 -15.60 -15.54 15.65
CA LEU A 226 -14.97 -16.40 14.64
C LEU A 226 -13.47 -16.34 14.65
N CYS A 227 -12.91 -15.19 14.95
CA CYS A 227 -11.46 -14.97 14.98
C CYS A 227 -10.84 -15.29 16.36
N ASP A 228 -11.65 -15.51 17.41
CA ASP A 228 -11.13 -15.78 18.76
C ASP A 228 -10.05 -16.87 18.77
N PRO A 229 -8.92 -16.66 19.45
CA PRO A 229 -8.56 -15.56 20.36
C PRO A 229 -7.91 -14.33 19.68
N LEU A 230 -7.91 -14.22 18.35
CA LEU A 230 -7.30 -13.10 17.64
C LEU A 230 -8.33 -12.01 17.35
N HIS A 231 -7.86 -10.77 17.31
CA HIS A 231 -8.65 -9.71 16.66
C HIS A 231 -8.66 -9.94 15.12
N PRO A 232 -9.76 -9.68 14.39
CA PRO A 232 -9.84 -9.88 12.94
C PRO A 232 -8.72 -9.23 12.13
N ILE A 233 -8.25 -8.05 12.53
CA ILE A 233 -7.08 -7.39 11.90
C ILE A 233 -5.83 -8.24 12.09
N VAL A 234 -5.55 -8.68 13.32
CA VAL A 234 -4.38 -9.50 13.63
C VAL A 234 -4.40 -10.81 12.83
N PHE A 235 -5.56 -11.47 12.80
CA PHE A 235 -5.75 -12.70 12.02
C PHE A 235 -5.46 -12.47 10.53
N ASN A 236 -6.02 -11.41 9.94
CA ASN A 236 -5.87 -11.14 8.51
C ASN A 236 -4.44 -10.71 8.14
N ASP A 237 -3.79 -9.91 8.98
CA ASP A 237 -2.40 -9.50 8.77
C ASP A 237 -1.45 -10.68 8.86
N LEU A 238 -1.63 -11.56 9.86
CA LEU A 238 -0.87 -12.82 9.97
C LEU A 238 -1.08 -13.70 8.73
N PHE A 239 -2.33 -13.79 8.24
CA PHE A 239 -2.63 -14.53 7.01
C PHE A 239 -1.85 -13.97 5.81
N CYS A 240 -1.85 -12.66 5.62
CA CYS A 240 -1.12 -12.01 4.53
C CYS A 240 0.40 -12.18 4.68
N LEU A 241 0.93 -11.83 5.85
CA LEU A 241 2.38 -11.76 6.08
C LEU A 241 3.06 -13.12 6.16
N ARG A 242 2.33 -14.21 6.49
CA ARG A 242 2.90 -15.56 6.46
C ARG A 242 3.20 -16.08 5.06
N ASP A 243 2.54 -15.51 4.02
CA ASP A 243 2.80 -15.91 2.65
C ASP A 243 4.13 -15.29 2.17
N PRO A 244 5.12 -16.08 1.75
CA PRO A 244 6.43 -15.56 1.35
C PRO A 244 6.40 -14.72 0.07
N ARG A 245 5.30 -14.76 -0.71
CA ARG A 245 5.10 -13.91 -1.88
C ARG A 245 4.71 -12.47 -1.53
N VAL A 246 4.21 -12.24 -0.30
CA VAL A 246 3.82 -10.92 0.20
C VAL A 246 4.99 -10.26 0.91
N HIS A 247 5.37 -9.06 0.51
CA HIS A 247 6.53 -8.37 1.09
C HIS A 247 6.12 -7.36 2.16
N THR A 248 5.01 -6.65 1.96
CA THR A 248 4.48 -5.66 2.90
C THR A 248 2.97 -5.51 2.77
N ILE A 249 2.32 -4.99 3.82
CA ILE A 249 0.90 -4.64 3.81
C ILE A 249 0.71 -3.16 4.13
N SER A 250 -0.26 -2.50 3.48
CA SER A 250 -0.59 -1.09 3.71
C SER A 250 -1.47 -0.93 4.95
N VAL A 251 -0.96 -0.27 5.97
CA VAL A 251 -1.71 0.08 7.17
C VAL A 251 -2.34 1.46 6.98
N GLY A 252 -3.64 1.48 6.75
CA GLY A 252 -4.42 2.71 6.67
C GLY A 252 -4.83 3.19 8.05
N ALA A 253 -3.97 3.93 8.74
CA ALA A 253 -4.26 4.48 10.06
C ALA A 253 -4.97 5.84 9.96
N SER A 254 -6.07 6.04 10.68
CA SER A 254 -6.75 7.32 10.83
C SER A 254 -6.32 8.08 12.09
N CYS A 255 -5.67 7.39 13.01
CA CYS A 255 -5.06 7.94 14.22
C CYS A 255 -3.91 7.04 14.70
N PRO A 256 -3.05 7.51 15.62
CA PRO A 256 -1.91 6.72 16.10
C PRO A 256 -2.25 5.34 16.66
N GLY A 257 -3.42 5.20 17.32
CA GLY A 257 -3.86 3.94 17.92
C GLY A 257 -4.20 2.83 16.93
N ASP A 258 -4.57 3.20 15.69
CA ASP A 258 -4.89 2.21 14.64
C ASP A 258 -3.70 1.30 14.28
N LEU A 259 -2.47 1.71 14.62
CA LEU A 259 -1.27 0.92 14.36
C LEU A 259 -1.11 -0.29 15.31
N ASP A 260 -1.74 -0.30 16.48
CA ASP A 260 -1.43 -1.24 17.55
C ASP A 260 -1.73 -2.69 17.18
N LEU A 261 -2.87 -2.97 16.57
CA LEU A 261 -3.25 -4.31 16.13
C LEU A 261 -2.36 -4.85 15.01
N HIS A 262 -1.90 -3.98 14.11
CA HIS A 262 -0.96 -4.37 13.05
C HIS A 262 0.42 -4.70 13.63
N LEU A 263 0.89 -3.92 14.60
CA LEU A 263 2.13 -4.19 15.31
C LEU A 263 2.05 -5.48 16.15
N GLU A 264 0.88 -5.76 16.76
CA GLU A 264 0.63 -7.05 17.43
C GLU A 264 0.78 -8.21 16.44
N ALA A 265 0.18 -8.12 15.24
CA ALA A 265 0.31 -9.16 14.22
C ALA A 265 1.77 -9.47 13.88
N VAL A 266 2.59 -8.43 13.66
CA VAL A 266 4.01 -8.63 13.36
C VAL A 266 4.76 -9.26 14.53
N SER A 267 4.45 -8.88 15.77
CA SER A 267 5.10 -9.46 16.97
C SER A 267 4.80 -10.95 17.16
N ARG A 268 3.75 -11.47 16.51
CA ARG A 268 3.29 -12.86 16.59
C ARG A 268 3.49 -13.65 15.30
N LEU A 269 4.26 -13.12 14.35
CA LEU A 269 4.38 -13.72 13.01
C LEU A 269 4.99 -15.13 13.06
N ASP A 270 5.91 -15.39 13.97
CA ASP A 270 6.51 -16.72 14.16
C ASP A 270 5.48 -17.77 14.62
N GLU A 271 4.39 -17.33 15.26
CA GLU A 271 3.28 -18.19 15.73
C GLU A 271 2.15 -18.30 14.68
N ALA A 272 2.27 -17.63 13.53
CA ALA A 272 1.17 -17.45 12.56
C ALA A 272 0.52 -18.77 12.11
N ALA A 273 1.30 -19.84 11.91
CA ALA A 273 0.79 -21.13 11.47
C ALA A 273 -0.18 -21.74 12.50
N ASP A 274 0.19 -21.69 13.76
CA ASP A 274 -0.58 -22.26 14.88
C ASP A 274 -1.81 -21.40 15.19
N LEU A 275 -1.69 -20.08 15.07
CA LEU A 275 -2.76 -19.14 15.36
C LEU A 275 -3.85 -19.12 14.27
N ILE A 276 -3.46 -19.19 12.98
CA ILE A 276 -4.40 -19.12 11.85
C ILE A 276 -5.18 -20.41 11.68
N ALA A 277 -4.57 -21.58 11.90
CA ALA A 277 -5.19 -22.87 11.60
C ALA A 277 -6.51 -23.14 12.36
N PRO A 278 -6.64 -22.85 13.68
CA PRO A 278 -7.92 -23.01 14.38
C PRO A 278 -9.03 -22.08 13.84
N VAL A 279 -8.70 -20.81 13.61
CA VAL A 279 -9.62 -19.77 13.10
C VAL A 279 -10.13 -20.16 11.71
N SER A 280 -9.24 -20.57 10.80
CA SER A 280 -9.61 -21.02 9.46
C SER A 280 -10.55 -22.22 9.46
N ARG A 281 -10.35 -23.19 10.37
CA ARG A 281 -11.27 -24.31 10.55
C ARG A 281 -12.64 -23.87 11.05
N GLY A 282 -12.70 -22.85 11.90
CA GLY A 282 -13.95 -22.26 12.39
C GLY A 282 -14.76 -21.66 11.23
N PHE A 283 -14.14 -20.86 10.37
CA PHE A 283 -14.76 -20.31 9.16
C PHE A 283 -15.30 -21.42 8.23
N SER A 284 -14.48 -22.44 7.93
CA SER A 284 -14.88 -23.53 7.03
C SER A 284 -16.10 -24.31 7.53
N ARG A 285 -16.18 -24.57 8.84
CA ARG A 285 -17.32 -25.26 9.45
C ARG A 285 -18.62 -24.46 9.30
N GLN A 286 -18.56 -23.15 9.41
CA GLN A 286 -19.75 -22.31 9.32
C GLN A 286 -20.27 -22.12 7.89
N LEU A 287 -19.36 -22.04 6.89
CA LEU A 287 -19.73 -21.98 5.48
C LEU A 287 -20.33 -23.30 4.97
N SER A 288 -20.12 -24.42 5.68
CA SER A 288 -20.67 -25.74 5.34
C SER A 288 -21.95 -26.09 6.11
N MET A 289 -22.45 -25.21 6.98
CA MET A 289 -23.76 -25.40 7.61
C MET A 289 -24.90 -25.01 6.63
N PRO A 290 -25.93 -25.87 6.47
CA PRO A 290 -27.03 -25.61 5.54
C PRO A 290 -27.89 -24.40 5.94
#